data_2144dd3b22b11e4ef95c469263d8dce0
#
_entry.id   2144dd3b22b11e4ef95c469263d8dce0
#
_cell.length_a   1.000
_cell.length_b   1.000
_cell.length_c   1.000
_cell.angle_alpha   90.00
_cell.angle_beta   90.00
_cell.angle_gamma   90.00
#
_symmetry.space_group_name_H-M   'P 1'
#
loop_
_entity.id
_entity.type
_entity.pdbx_description
1 polymer ?
#
loop_
_entity_poly.entity_id
_entity_poly.type
_entity_poly.pdbx_seq_one_letter_code
_entity_poly.pdbx_strand_id
1 'polypeptide(L)'
;MTLEELRDQIDVLDRQLVELLSERARAAKMVGYLKAATSLPVYEPMREKLVYANVRAANKGPLPDIELTHIYERIIDVMRALQRDELASERNAQAIAPGHAAGAETPETGTKQ
;
A
#
# COMPACT_ATOMS: atom_id res chain seq x y z
N MET A 1 32.33 -12.95 11.90
CA MET A 1 31.17 -13.29 11.06
C MET A 1 31.60 -13.46 9.62
N THR A 2 31.19 -14.51 8.98
CA THR A 2 31.56 -14.81 7.62
C THR A 2 30.61 -14.13 6.64
N LEU A 3 31.03 -14.07 5.38
CA LEU A 3 30.17 -13.57 4.31
C LEU A 3 28.88 -14.37 4.21
N GLU A 4 28.96 -15.69 4.35
CA GLU A 4 27.79 -16.55 4.33
C GLU A 4 26.82 -16.22 5.45
N GLU A 5 27.34 -16.04 6.65
CA GLU A 5 26.50 -15.71 7.80
C GLU A 5 25.80 -14.37 7.61
N LEU A 6 26.52 -13.39 7.04
CA LEU A 6 25.91 -12.08 6.78
C LEU A 6 24.82 -12.18 5.71
N ARG A 7 25.06 -12.98 4.67
CA ARG A 7 24.03 -13.18 3.64
C ARG A 7 22.79 -13.88 4.19
N ASP A 8 22.98 -14.86 5.07
CA ASP A 8 21.86 -15.53 5.74
C ASP A 8 21.07 -14.54 6.57
N GLN A 9 21.77 -13.64 7.27
CA GLN A 9 21.13 -12.61 8.07
C GLN A 9 20.31 -11.65 7.18
N ILE A 10 20.86 -11.26 6.04
CA ILE A 10 20.16 -10.40 5.08
C ILE A 10 18.91 -11.11 4.56
N ASP A 11 19.00 -12.41 4.27
CA ASP A 11 17.86 -13.18 3.78
C ASP A 11 16.72 -13.20 4.79
N VAL A 12 17.04 -13.33 6.06
CA VAL A 12 16.03 -13.29 7.13
C VAL A 12 15.38 -11.90 7.15
N LEU A 13 16.19 -10.84 7.08
CA LEU A 13 15.67 -9.47 7.10
C LEU A 13 14.78 -9.21 5.88
N ASP A 14 15.16 -9.73 4.72
CA ASP A 14 14.35 -9.56 3.52
C ASP A 14 12.98 -10.20 3.67
N ARG A 15 12.91 -11.38 4.26
CA ARG A 15 11.62 -12.03 4.48
C ARG A 15 10.75 -11.21 5.44
N GLN A 16 11.37 -10.62 6.47
CA GLN A 16 10.65 -9.74 7.40
C GLN A 16 10.17 -8.47 6.69
N LEU A 17 10.99 -7.89 5.82
CA LEU A 17 10.61 -6.71 5.05
C LEU A 17 9.42 -7.02 4.13
N VAL A 18 9.46 -8.14 3.43
CA VAL A 18 8.36 -8.53 2.55
C VAL A 18 7.06 -8.68 3.34
N GLU A 19 7.17 -9.29 4.52
CA GLU A 19 6.00 -9.47 5.38
C GLU A 19 5.42 -8.14 5.82
N LEU A 20 6.27 -7.20 6.23
CA LEU A 20 5.82 -5.87 6.66
C LEU A 20 5.26 -5.06 5.49
N LEU A 21 5.88 -5.16 4.32
CA LEU A 21 5.35 -4.49 3.12
C LEU A 21 3.98 -5.05 2.74
N SER A 22 3.80 -6.36 2.90
CA SER A 22 2.50 -6.99 2.62
C SER A 22 1.43 -6.53 3.59
N GLU A 23 1.78 -6.41 4.86
CA GLU A 23 0.84 -5.89 5.87
C GLU A 23 0.46 -4.44 5.56
N ARG A 24 1.46 -3.64 5.19
CA ARG A 24 1.21 -2.25 4.83
C ARG A 24 0.33 -2.15 3.58
N ALA A 25 0.55 -3.06 2.63
CA ALA A 25 -0.27 -3.10 1.41
C ALA A 25 -1.73 -3.43 1.73
N ARG A 26 -1.95 -4.37 2.64
CA ARG A 26 -3.32 -4.69 3.06
C ARG A 26 -3.99 -3.49 3.72
N ALA A 27 -3.25 -2.76 4.56
CA ALA A 27 -3.77 -1.55 5.18
C ALA A 27 -4.07 -0.48 4.12
N ALA A 28 -3.21 -0.33 3.13
CA ALA A 28 -3.42 0.64 2.05
C ALA A 28 -4.67 0.31 1.23
N LYS A 29 -4.90 -0.98 0.96
CA LYS A 29 -6.12 -1.39 0.25
C LYS A 29 -7.37 -1.07 1.09
N MET A 30 -7.31 -1.27 2.40
CA MET A 30 -8.42 -0.92 3.28
C MET A 30 -8.67 0.58 3.28
N VAL A 31 -7.60 1.40 3.26
CA VAL A 31 -7.75 2.84 3.14
C VAL A 31 -8.46 3.18 1.82
N GLY A 32 -8.08 2.52 0.72
CA GLY A 32 -8.73 2.70 -0.57
C GLY A 32 -10.22 2.38 -0.51
N TYR A 33 -10.56 1.29 0.15
CA TYR A 33 -11.95 0.88 0.35
C TYR A 33 -12.73 1.97 1.11
N LEU A 34 -12.17 2.48 2.20
CA LEU A 34 -12.82 3.53 2.99
C LEU A 34 -12.94 4.84 2.23
N LYS A 35 -11.95 5.19 1.42
CA LYS A 35 -12.02 6.39 0.59
C LYS A 35 -13.11 6.28 -0.46
N ALA A 36 -13.33 5.09 -1.00
CA ALA A 36 -14.42 4.87 -1.94
C ALA A 36 -15.77 5.17 -1.30
N ALA A 37 -15.92 4.80 -0.03
CA ALA A 37 -17.17 5.04 0.69
C ALA A 37 -17.38 6.50 1.07
N THR A 38 -16.30 7.28 1.17
CA THR A 38 -16.38 8.65 1.70
C THR A 38 -16.03 9.71 0.66
N SER A 39 -15.76 9.33 -0.55
CA SER A 39 -15.40 10.26 -1.65
C SER A 39 -14.10 11.04 -1.40
N LEU A 40 -13.24 10.53 -0.57
CA LEU A 40 -11.94 11.16 -0.33
C LEU A 40 -10.99 10.83 -1.49
N PRO A 41 -10.06 11.74 -1.80
CA PRO A 41 -9.11 11.50 -2.89
C PRO A 41 -8.03 10.51 -2.47
N VAL A 42 -7.51 9.76 -3.44
CA VAL A 42 -6.41 8.83 -3.20
C VAL A 42 -5.13 9.60 -2.88
N TYR A 43 -4.85 10.67 -3.62
CA TYR A 43 -3.65 11.46 -3.39
C TYR A 43 -3.87 12.46 -2.26
N GLU A 44 -3.07 12.33 -1.21
CA GLU A 44 -3.14 13.20 -0.05
C GLU A 44 -1.74 13.74 0.25
N PRO A 45 -1.33 14.84 -0.37
CA PRO A 45 0.04 15.35 -0.24
C PRO A 45 0.45 15.68 1.20
N MET A 46 -0.48 16.16 2.03
CA MET A 46 -0.15 16.46 3.42
C MET A 46 0.13 15.17 4.21
N ARG A 47 -0.63 14.12 3.93
CA ARG A 47 -0.39 12.82 4.57
C ARG A 47 0.95 12.25 4.13
N GLU A 48 1.29 12.37 2.84
CA GLU A 48 2.55 11.85 2.33
C GLU A 48 3.73 12.58 2.97
N LYS A 49 3.64 13.90 3.15
CA LYS A 49 4.67 14.65 3.84
C LYS A 49 4.85 14.16 5.28
N LEU A 50 3.77 13.86 5.94
CA LEU A 50 3.82 13.35 7.32
C LEU A 50 4.48 11.98 7.37
N VAL A 51 4.19 11.11 6.42
CA VAL A 51 4.82 9.79 6.35
C VAL A 51 6.33 9.94 6.19
N TYR A 52 6.79 10.83 5.29
CA TYR A 52 8.22 11.06 5.12
C TYR A 52 8.86 11.57 6.40
N ALA A 53 8.21 12.51 7.08
CA ALA A 53 8.73 13.04 8.34
C ALA A 53 8.81 11.94 9.39
N ASN A 54 7.81 11.09 9.47
CA ASN A 54 7.76 10.00 10.45
C ASN A 54 8.87 8.98 10.22
N VAL A 55 9.11 8.60 8.96
CA VAL A 55 10.15 7.61 8.67
C VAL A 55 11.53 8.19 8.90
N ARG A 56 11.75 9.47 8.58
CA ARG A 56 13.03 10.10 8.89
C ARG A 56 13.26 10.16 10.39
N ALA A 57 12.24 10.49 11.16
CA ALA A 57 12.35 10.54 12.63
C ALA A 57 12.66 9.16 13.22
N ALA A 58 12.15 8.11 12.60
CA ALA A 58 12.39 6.74 13.06
C ALA A 58 13.75 6.20 12.64
N ASN A 59 14.40 6.84 11.68
CA ASN A 59 15.65 6.34 11.12
C ASN A 59 16.82 6.56 12.09
N LYS A 60 17.49 5.49 12.47
CA LYS A 60 18.64 5.56 13.35
C LYS A 60 19.94 5.26 12.62
N GLY A 61 19.90 5.22 11.27
CA GLY A 61 21.07 4.86 10.49
C GLY A 61 21.38 3.38 10.58
N PRO A 62 22.36 2.91 9.84
CA PRO A 62 23.30 3.66 9.00
C PRO A 62 22.73 4.11 7.65
N LEU A 63 21.48 3.80 7.32
CA LEU A 63 20.89 4.23 6.07
C LEU A 63 20.69 5.74 6.10
N PRO A 64 21.23 6.49 5.11
CA PRO A 64 21.03 7.94 5.09
C PRO A 64 19.57 8.32 4.89
N ASP A 65 19.13 9.40 5.51
CA ASP A 65 17.74 9.85 5.39
C ASP A 65 17.31 10.06 3.95
N ILE A 66 18.20 10.60 3.09
CA ILE A 66 17.84 10.84 1.70
C ILE A 66 17.56 9.53 0.96
N GLU A 67 18.33 8.49 1.26
CA GLU A 67 18.13 7.19 0.63
C GLU A 67 16.86 6.52 1.14
N LEU A 68 16.59 6.65 2.44
CA LEU A 68 15.36 6.15 3.02
C LEU A 68 14.14 6.83 2.38
N THR A 69 14.25 8.14 2.13
CA THR A 69 13.19 8.90 1.48
C THR A 69 12.94 8.35 0.07
N HIS A 70 14.02 8.06 -0.69
CA HIS A 70 13.87 7.49 -2.04
C HIS A 70 13.16 6.14 -2.00
N ILE A 71 13.49 5.29 -1.04
CA ILE A 71 12.82 4.01 -0.87
C ILE A 71 11.32 4.22 -0.59
N TYR A 72 11.02 5.16 0.30
CA TYR A 72 9.62 5.42 0.67
C TYR A 72 8.83 6.10 -0.44
N GLU A 73 9.48 6.88 -1.32
CA GLU A 73 8.81 7.41 -2.51
C GLU A 73 8.23 6.26 -3.34
N ARG A 74 9.02 5.19 -3.50
CA ARG A 74 8.56 4.04 -4.26
C ARG A 74 7.47 3.26 -3.53
N ILE A 75 7.62 3.09 -2.22
CA ILE A 75 6.60 2.42 -1.40
C ILE A 75 5.27 3.18 -1.50
N ILE A 76 5.32 4.50 -1.36
CA ILE A 76 4.12 5.33 -1.42
C ILE A 76 3.48 5.25 -2.80
N ASP A 77 4.27 5.25 -3.87
CA ASP A 77 3.74 5.12 -5.22
C ASP A 77 2.99 3.81 -5.40
N VAL A 78 3.56 2.71 -4.93
CA VAL A 78 2.92 1.39 -5.02
C VAL A 78 1.63 1.36 -4.19
N MET A 79 1.67 1.92 -2.99
CA MET A 79 0.50 1.92 -2.10
C MET A 79 -0.62 2.79 -2.65
N ARG A 80 -0.25 3.92 -3.28
CA ARG A 80 -1.24 4.79 -3.92
C ARG A 80 -1.92 4.07 -5.08
N ALA A 81 -1.14 3.30 -5.86
CA ALA A 81 -1.70 2.50 -6.94
C ALA A 81 -2.69 1.45 -6.41
N LEU A 82 -2.36 0.80 -5.30
CA LEU A 82 -3.27 -0.15 -4.68
C LEU A 82 -4.56 0.51 -4.22
N GLN A 83 -4.48 1.72 -3.67
CA GLN A 83 -5.68 2.46 -3.27
C GLN A 83 -6.54 2.82 -4.49
N ARG A 84 -5.92 3.25 -5.59
CA ARG A 84 -6.65 3.58 -6.81
C ARG A 84 -7.37 2.36 -7.36
N ASP A 85 -6.71 1.21 -7.35
CA ASP A 85 -7.30 -0.02 -7.85
C ASP A 85 -8.49 -0.43 -6.99
N GLU A 86 -8.35 -0.33 -5.68
CA GLU A 86 -9.44 -0.66 -4.77
C GLU A 86 -10.60 0.30 -4.94
N LEU A 87 -10.33 1.60 -5.08
CA LEU A 87 -11.34 2.62 -5.28
C LEU A 87 -12.11 2.37 -6.58
N ALA A 88 -11.42 2.06 -7.66
CA ALA A 88 -12.04 1.76 -8.95
C ALA A 88 -12.90 0.52 -8.86
N SER A 89 -12.43 -0.50 -8.18
CA SER A 89 -13.15 -1.74 -7.99
C SER A 89 -14.47 -1.51 -7.24
N GLU A 90 -14.41 -0.73 -6.16
CA GLU A 90 -15.61 -0.42 -5.35
C GLU A 90 -16.60 0.44 -6.14
N ARG A 91 -16.12 1.40 -6.91
CA ARG A 91 -16.99 2.25 -7.72
C ARG A 91 -17.68 1.44 -8.80
N ASN A 92 -16.96 0.51 -9.42
CA ASN A 92 -17.55 -0.36 -10.42
C ASN A 92 -18.63 -1.26 -9.81
N ALA A 93 -18.37 -1.81 -8.65
CA ALA A 93 -19.34 -2.63 -7.95
C ALA A 93 -20.61 -1.84 -7.65
N GLN A 94 -20.46 -0.60 -7.17
CA GLN A 94 -21.60 0.24 -6.87
C GLN A 94 -22.38 0.63 -8.13
N ALA A 95 -21.67 0.88 -9.21
CA ALA A 95 -22.32 1.26 -10.46
C ALA A 95 -23.17 0.14 -11.02
N ILE A 96 -22.76 -1.12 -10.81
CA ILE A 96 -23.51 -2.17 -11.35
C ILE A 96 -24.61 -2.58 -10.48
N ALA A 97 -24.49 -2.42 -9.27
CA ALA A 97 -25.36 -2.97 -8.35
C ALA A 97 -26.77 -2.81 -8.41
N PRO A 98 -27.35 -1.88 -7.91
CA PRO A 98 -28.71 -1.87 -7.72
C PRO A 98 -29.47 -2.10 -8.89
N GLY A 99 -30.21 -1.92 -9.17
CA GLY A 99 -30.99 -2.00 -10.23
C GLY A 99 -30.71 -3.06 -11.14
N HIS A 100 -29.68 -3.54 -11.20
CA HIS A 100 -29.40 -4.49 -12.13
C HIS A 100 -29.48 -5.73 -11.67
N ALA A 101 -29.66 -5.78 -10.83
CA ALA A 101 -29.98 -6.92 -10.45
C ALA A 101 -29.30 -7.86 -10.99
N ALA A 102 -29.56 -8.29 -11.33
CA ALA A 102 -29.14 -9.21 -11.87
C ALA A 102 -27.94 -9.33 -12.00
N GLY A 103 -27.59 -9.02 -12.17
CA GLY A 103 -26.58 -9.18 -12.47
C GLY A 103 -25.79 -9.57 -11.83
N ALA A 104 -25.65 -9.54 -11.58
CA ALA A 104 -24.98 -9.75 -11.13
C ALA A 104 -24.13 -10.32 -11.00
N GLU A 105 -23.87 -10.54 -11.05
CA GLU A 105 -23.07 -11.00 -10.95
C GLU A 105 -22.12 -10.72 -10.75
N THR A 106 -21.75 -10.46 -10.62
CA THR A 106 -20.95 -10.13 -10.53
C THR A 106 -20.18 -10.15 -9.98
N PRO A 107 -19.88 -10.30 -9.58
CA PRO A 107 -19.16 -10.12 -8.93
C PRO A 107 -18.06 -10.40 -9.04
N GLU A 108 -17.53 -10.84 -9.30
CA GLU A 108 -16.59 -11.08 -9.46
C GLU A 108 -15.83 -10.29 -9.55
N THR A 109 -15.86 -9.92 -9.68
CA THR A 109 -15.31 -8.97 -10.02
C THR A 109 -14.66 -8.48 -9.00
N GLY A 110 -14.97 -8.26 -8.45
CA GLY A 110 -14.42 -7.59 -7.66
C GLY A 110 -13.41 -8.11 -7.03
N THR A 111 -13.22 -8.73 -6.99
CA THR A 111 -12.47 -9.23 -6.30
C THR A 111 -11.26 -9.25 -6.64
N LYS A 112 -10.84 -9.17 -7.16
CA LYS A 112 -9.80 -9.17 -7.57
C LYS A 112 -8.90 -8.63 -7.00
N GLN A 113 -8.48 -8.63 -6.52
CA GLN A 113 -7.66 -8.13 -6.15
C GLN A 113 -6.92 -8.25 -5.85
#